data_8343f06b4a330fda57c42fe756319f48
#
_entry.id   8343f06b4a330fda57c42fe756319f48
#
_cell.length_a   1.000
_cell.length_b   1.000
_cell.length_c   1.000
_cell.angle_alpha   90.00
_cell.angle_beta   90.00
_cell.angle_gamma   90.00
#
_symmetry.space_group_name_H-M   'P 1'
#
loop_
_entity.id
_entity.type
_entity.pdbx_description
1 polymer ?
#
loop_
_entity_poly.entity_id
_entity_poly.type
_entity_poly.pdbx_seq_one_letter_code
_entity_poly.pdbx_strand_id
1 'polypeptide(L)'
;MPRLLLVRHAEAAVQASGGDRERPLTARGWADAARLGVYLRESGLIPDAALTSPARRAQDTLAAILQELPPSRPFIAKVESSLYCADADTLLGLLPGPGQPIETLLIVG
;
A
#
# COMPACT_ATOMS: atom_id res chain seq x y z
N MET A 1 -10.01 18.34 -0.87
CA MET A 1 -10.27 17.31 -1.88
C MET A 1 -9.58 16.00 -1.49
N PRO A 2 -10.24 14.86 -1.65
CA PRO A 2 -9.59 13.59 -1.36
C PRO A 2 -8.39 13.34 -2.29
N ARG A 3 -7.38 12.66 -1.75
CA ARG A 3 -6.18 12.30 -2.51
C ARG A 3 -6.05 10.79 -2.58
N LEU A 4 -5.53 10.32 -3.70
CA LEU A 4 -5.26 8.92 -3.91
C LEU A 4 -3.75 8.74 -4.13
N LEU A 5 -3.13 7.87 -3.32
CA LEU A 5 -1.74 7.51 -3.47
C LEU A 5 -1.69 6.06 -3.99
N LEU A 6 -1.25 5.90 -5.22
CA LEU A 6 -1.08 4.56 -5.81
C LEU A 6 0.38 4.16 -5.70
N VAL A 7 0.62 3.03 -5.06
CA VAL A 7 1.97 2.52 -4.86
C VAL A 7 2.06 1.11 -5.43
N ARG A 8 3.03 0.90 -6.31
CA ARG A 8 3.39 -0.44 -6.74
C ARG A 8 4.28 -1.06 -5.67
N HIS A 9 4.09 -2.37 -5.43
CA HIS A 9 4.93 -3.07 -4.46
C HIS A 9 6.42 -2.92 -4.81
N ALA A 10 7.27 -2.95 -3.78
CA ALA A 10 8.71 -2.86 -3.94
C ALA A 10 9.28 -4.18 -4.49
N GLU A 11 10.59 -4.22 -4.68
CA GLU A 11 11.26 -5.39 -5.24
C GLU A 11 10.97 -6.65 -4.43
N ALA A 12 10.49 -7.69 -5.12
CA ALA A 12 10.13 -8.95 -4.52
C ALA A 12 11.00 -10.08 -5.05
N ALA A 13 11.13 -11.15 -4.26
CA ALA A 13 11.81 -12.36 -4.68
C ALA A 13 11.14 -12.92 -5.94
N VAL A 14 11.92 -13.51 -6.85
CA VAL A 14 11.38 -14.04 -8.10
C VAL A 14 10.56 -15.31 -7.91
N GLN A 15 10.78 -16.02 -6.80
CA GLN A 15 10.07 -17.26 -6.51
C GLN A 15 9.82 -17.41 -5.02
N ALA A 16 8.81 -18.18 -4.68
CA ALA A 16 8.54 -18.63 -3.32
C ALA A 16 7.92 -20.01 -3.37
N SER A 17 8.16 -20.82 -2.35
CA SER A 17 7.65 -22.19 -2.29
C SER A 17 6.13 -22.24 -2.27
N GLY A 18 5.45 -21.19 -1.79
CA GLY A 18 4.00 -21.09 -1.77
C GLY A 18 3.37 -20.51 -3.03
N GLY A 19 4.17 -20.22 -4.07
CA GLY A 19 3.69 -19.64 -5.32
C GLY A 19 3.80 -18.13 -5.37
N ASP A 20 3.21 -17.52 -6.41
CA ASP A 20 3.36 -16.09 -6.69
C ASP A 20 2.91 -15.21 -5.53
N ARG A 21 1.78 -15.52 -4.91
CA ARG A 21 1.24 -14.71 -3.81
C ARG A 21 2.15 -14.65 -2.59
N GLU A 22 3.00 -15.66 -2.43
CA GLU A 22 3.86 -15.79 -1.25
C GLU A 22 5.26 -15.22 -1.47
N ARG A 23 5.54 -14.63 -2.62
CA ARG A 23 6.84 -14.00 -2.87
C ARG A 23 7.03 -12.80 -1.94
N PRO A 24 8.02 -12.84 -1.03
CA PRO A 24 8.27 -11.72 -0.10
C PRO A 24 9.07 -10.62 -0.78
N LEU A 25 9.16 -9.47 -0.13
CA LEU A 25 10.10 -8.45 -0.55
C LEU A 25 11.53 -8.94 -0.32
N THR A 26 12.44 -8.49 -1.19
CA THR A 26 13.87 -8.63 -0.95
C THR A 26 14.31 -7.60 0.10
N ALA A 27 15.55 -7.75 0.60
CA ALA A 27 16.12 -6.75 1.52
C ALA A 27 16.10 -5.34 0.89
N ARG A 28 16.42 -5.27 -0.40
CA ARG A 28 16.36 -4.01 -1.15
C ARG A 28 14.93 -3.47 -1.22
N GLY A 29 13.96 -4.36 -1.44
CA GLY A 29 12.55 -3.98 -1.47
C GLY A 29 12.09 -3.37 -0.15
N TRP A 30 12.47 -3.98 0.98
CA TRP A 30 12.16 -3.42 2.29
C TRP A 30 12.76 -2.04 2.49
N ALA A 31 14.02 -1.85 2.07
CA ALA A 31 14.69 -0.56 2.20
C ALA A 31 14.04 0.51 1.31
N ASP A 32 13.66 0.15 0.09
CA ASP A 32 13.02 1.08 -0.83
C ASP A 32 11.63 1.48 -0.34
N ALA A 33 10.87 0.54 0.20
CA ALA A 33 9.55 0.83 0.76
C ALA A 33 9.65 1.74 1.99
N ALA A 34 10.65 1.51 2.85
CA ALA A 34 10.90 2.38 3.99
C ALA A 34 11.23 3.80 3.55
N ARG A 35 12.05 3.95 2.50
CA ARG A 35 12.36 5.27 1.94
C ARG A 35 11.12 5.98 1.42
N LEU A 36 10.22 5.23 0.79
CA LEU A 36 8.95 5.81 0.33
C LEU A 36 8.14 6.31 1.52
N GLY A 37 8.09 5.54 2.61
CA GLY A 37 7.42 5.96 3.84
C GLY A 37 7.97 7.27 4.39
N VAL A 38 9.30 7.40 4.42
CA VAL A 38 9.96 8.64 4.84
C VAL A 38 9.56 9.79 3.93
N TYR A 39 9.56 9.56 2.61
CA TYR A 39 9.17 10.57 1.65
C TYR A 39 7.73 11.05 1.88
N LEU A 40 6.81 10.13 2.09
CA LEU A 40 5.41 10.49 2.36
C LEU A 40 5.29 11.31 3.63
N ARG A 41 6.00 10.92 4.69
CA ARG A 41 6.00 11.64 5.95
C ARG A 41 6.52 13.07 5.78
N GLU A 42 7.67 13.22 5.12
CA GLU A 42 8.30 14.52 4.93
C GLU A 42 7.52 15.43 3.99
N SER A 43 6.78 14.84 3.04
CA SER A 43 5.96 15.58 2.09
C SER A 43 4.57 15.91 2.62
N GLY A 44 4.23 15.47 3.83
CA GLY A 44 2.91 15.68 4.39
C GLY A 44 1.82 14.85 3.73
N LEU A 45 2.18 13.81 2.99
CA LEU A 45 1.24 12.93 2.30
C LEU A 45 0.89 11.73 3.20
N ILE A 46 0.33 12.02 4.37
CA ILE A 46 0.01 10.98 5.36
C ILE A 46 -1.36 10.38 5.04
N PRO A 47 -1.45 9.08 4.73
CA PRO A 47 -2.75 8.48 4.45
C PRO A 47 -3.59 8.30 5.71
N ASP A 48 -4.90 8.35 5.53
CA ASP A 48 -5.88 8.07 6.59
C ASP A 48 -6.27 6.60 6.60
N ALA A 49 -6.14 5.94 5.46
CA ALA A 49 -6.48 4.54 5.29
C ALA A 49 -5.67 3.94 4.15
N ALA A 50 -5.58 2.63 4.12
CA ALA A 50 -4.89 1.93 3.05
C ALA A 50 -5.64 0.66 2.65
N LEU A 51 -5.54 0.35 1.36
CA LEU A 51 -5.96 -0.93 0.80
C LEU A 51 -4.72 -1.59 0.22
N THR A 52 -4.58 -2.88 0.43
CA THR A 52 -3.44 -3.63 -0.11
C THR A 52 -3.93 -4.90 -0.81
N SER A 53 -3.23 -5.26 -1.90
CA SER A 53 -3.38 -6.57 -2.52
C SER A 53 -3.09 -7.67 -1.49
N PRO A 54 -3.71 -8.85 -1.63
CA PRO A 54 -3.40 -9.99 -0.75
C PRO A 54 -2.01 -10.58 -0.99
N ALA A 55 -1.32 -10.21 -2.07
CA ALA A 55 0.03 -10.70 -2.31
C ALA A 55 0.97 -10.24 -1.19
N ARG A 56 1.84 -11.16 -0.75
CA ARG A 56 2.76 -10.86 0.36
C ARG A 56 3.62 -9.65 0.06
N ARG A 57 4.10 -9.52 -1.17
CA ARG A 57 4.94 -8.38 -1.58
C ARG A 57 4.24 -7.02 -1.38
N ALA A 58 2.94 -6.97 -1.60
CA ALA A 58 2.16 -5.74 -1.40
C ALA A 58 1.96 -5.47 0.09
N GLN A 59 1.61 -6.48 0.87
CA GLN A 59 1.43 -6.34 2.31
C GLN A 59 2.74 -5.95 3.00
N ASP A 60 3.86 -6.53 2.58
CA ASP A 60 5.18 -6.18 3.11
C ASP A 60 5.54 -4.74 2.77
N THR A 61 5.23 -4.30 1.55
CA THR A 61 5.47 -2.92 1.14
C THR A 61 4.70 -1.95 2.03
N LEU A 62 3.42 -2.23 2.26
CA LEU A 62 2.60 -1.40 3.15
C LEU A 62 3.16 -1.38 4.56
N ALA A 63 3.55 -2.54 5.10
CA ALA A 63 4.11 -2.60 6.45
C ALA A 63 5.37 -1.74 6.58
N ALA A 64 6.26 -1.79 5.60
CA ALA A 64 7.49 -0.99 5.62
C ALA A 64 7.18 0.52 5.55
N ILE A 65 6.20 0.92 4.74
CA ILE A 65 5.76 2.31 4.66
C ILE A 65 5.21 2.78 5.99
N LEU A 66 4.31 1.98 6.59
CA LEU A 66 3.63 2.37 7.83
C LEU A 66 4.59 2.51 9.02
N GLN A 67 5.69 1.77 9.02
CA GLN A 67 6.70 1.89 10.09
C GLN A 67 7.32 3.29 10.13
N GLU A 68 7.31 4.00 9.01
CA GLU A 68 7.93 5.32 8.90
C GLU A 68 6.92 6.46 9.08
N LEU A 69 5.64 6.15 9.23
CA LEU A 69 4.60 7.16 9.39
C LEU A 69 4.27 7.37 10.86
N PRO A 70 3.89 8.61 11.26
CA PRO A 70 3.56 8.87 12.65
C PRO A 70 2.26 8.15 13.05
N PRO A 71 2.20 7.54 14.25
CA PRO A 71 0.99 6.86 14.73
C PRO A 71 -0.02 7.84 15.33
N SER A 72 -0.31 8.93 14.64
CA SER A 72 -1.01 10.07 15.23
C SER A 72 -2.53 9.95 15.29
N ARG A 73 -3.12 8.91 14.68
CA ARG A 73 -4.59 8.73 14.71
C ARG A 73 -4.95 7.31 14.29
N PRO A 74 -6.22 6.91 14.53
CA PRO A 74 -6.70 5.61 14.07
C PRO A 74 -6.48 5.45 12.58
N PHE A 75 -5.97 4.27 12.18
CA PHE A 75 -5.65 3.99 10.81
C PHE A 75 -6.27 2.65 10.41
N ILE A 76 -6.99 2.65 9.30
CA ILE A 76 -7.64 1.44 8.78
C ILE A 76 -6.86 0.93 7.59
N ALA A 77 -6.34 -0.31 7.70
CA ALA A 77 -5.70 -0.99 6.59
C ALA A 77 -6.47 -2.27 6.29
N LYS A 78 -6.84 -2.47 5.04
CA LYS A 78 -7.60 -3.65 4.62
C LYS A 78 -6.89 -4.35 3.47
N VAL A 79 -6.98 -5.69 3.47
CA VAL A 79 -6.60 -6.50 2.33
C VAL A 79 -7.79 -6.56 1.39
N GLU A 80 -7.56 -6.18 0.13
CA GLU A 80 -8.61 -6.15 -0.89
C GLU A 80 -8.26 -7.14 -2.00
N SER A 81 -9.00 -8.23 -2.08
CA SER A 81 -8.71 -9.32 -3.03
C SER A 81 -8.71 -8.86 -4.48
N SER A 82 -9.55 -7.89 -4.83
CA SER A 82 -9.64 -7.40 -6.20
C SER A 82 -8.39 -6.65 -6.66
N LEU A 83 -7.48 -6.31 -5.74
CA LEU A 83 -6.23 -5.65 -6.09
C LEU A 83 -5.17 -6.61 -6.62
N TYR A 84 -5.36 -7.92 -6.47
CA TYR A 84 -4.41 -8.89 -7.02
C TYR A 84 -4.53 -8.85 -8.54
N CYS A 85 -3.47 -8.42 -9.22
CA CYS A 85 -3.45 -8.22 -10.66
C CYS A 85 -4.56 -7.27 -11.15
N ALA A 86 -4.86 -6.21 -10.39
CA ALA A 86 -5.93 -5.28 -10.69
C ALA A 86 -5.63 -4.43 -11.93
N ASP A 87 -6.69 -4.13 -12.69
CA ASP A 87 -6.63 -3.15 -13.77
C ASP A 87 -7.13 -1.77 -13.31
N ALA A 88 -7.11 -0.81 -14.23
CA ALA A 88 -7.51 0.56 -13.91
C ALA A 88 -8.97 0.67 -13.47
N ASP A 89 -9.86 -0.09 -14.09
CA ASP A 89 -11.29 -0.05 -13.74
C ASP A 89 -11.52 -0.56 -12.33
N THR A 90 -10.83 -1.63 -11.94
CA THR A 90 -10.89 -2.15 -10.58
C THR A 90 -10.43 -1.10 -9.58
N LEU A 91 -9.31 -0.41 -9.88
CA LEU A 91 -8.78 0.63 -9.00
C LEU A 91 -9.76 1.79 -8.84
N LEU A 92 -10.39 2.21 -9.95
CA LEU A 92 -11.37 3.30 -9.91
C LEU A 92 -12.58 2.95 -9.04
N GLY A 93 -12.99 1.69 -9.04
CA GLY A 93 -14.11 1.21 -8.22
C GLY A 93 -13.83 1.24 -6.73
N LEU A 94 -12.57 1.34 -6.32
CA LEU A 94 -12.16 1.35 -4.92
C LEU A 94 -12.03 2.77 -4.35
N LEU A 95 -12.22 3.80 -5.17
CA LEU A 95 -12.10 5.18 -4.72
C LEU A 95 -13.19 5.52 -3.70
N PRO A 96 -12.86 6.30 -2.65
CA PRO A 96 -13.86 6.74 -1.69
C PRO A 96 -14.94 7.57 -2.37
N GLY A 97 -16.22 7.28 -2.03
CA GLY A 97 -17.33 8.06 -2.52
C GLY A 97 -17.47 9.39 -1.79
N PRO A 98 -18.37 10.27 -2.29
CA PRO A 98 -18.68 11.53 -1.61
C PRO A 98 -19.14 11.28 -0.17
N GLY A 99 -18.68 12.09 0.75
CA GLY A 99 -19.08 11.99 2.17
C GLY A 99 -18.27 10.98 2.98
N GLN A 100 -17.32 10.28 2.38
CA GLN A 100 -16.41 9.40 3.12
C GLN A 100 -15.43 10.25 3.93
N PRO A 101 -15.12 9.85 5.18
CA PRO A 101 -14.19 10.62 6.02
C PRO A 101 -12.72 10.42 5.66
N ILE A 102 -12.44 9.78 4.55
CA ILE A 102 -11.08 9.51 4.10
C ILE A 102 -10.60 10.64 3.20
N GLU A 103 -9.57 11.35 3.64
CA GLU A 103 -8.98 12.45 2.87
C GLU A 103 -7.87 11.95 1.94
N THR A 104 -7.07 11.00 2.41
CA THR A 104 -5.97 10.42 1.63
C THR A 104 -6.02 8.91 1.75
N LEU A 105 -6.20 8.24 0.62
CA LEU A 105 -6.23 6.78 0.56
C LEU A 105 -4.96 6.28 -0.13
N LEU A 106 -4.29 5.34 0.52
CA LEU A 106 -3.13 4.66 -0.03
C LEU A 106 -3.56 3.29 -0.57
N ILE A 107 -3.23 3.01 -1.82
CA ILE A 107 -3.46 1.68 -2.41
C ILE A 107 -2.12 1.09 -2.82
N VAL A 108 -1.83 -0.11 -2.33
CA VAL A 108 -0.62 -0.85 -2.66
C VAL A 108 -1.00 -2.09 -3.46
N GLY A 109 -0.51 -2.15 -4.68
CA GLY A 109 -0.81 -3.26 -5.59
C GLY A 109 0.39 -3.99 -6.12
#